data_b5bef85cc5bde01d90f4b8dd8cc8c514
#
_entry.id   b5bef85cc5bde01d90f4b8dd8cc8c514
#
_cell.length_a   1.000
_cell.length_b   1.000
_cell.length_c   1.000
_cell.angle_alpha   90.00
_cell.angle_beta   90.00
_cell.angle_gamma   90.00
#
_symmetry.space_group_name_H-M   'P 1'
#
loop_
_entity.id
_entity.type
_entity.pdbx_description
1 polymer ?
#
loop_
_entity_poly.entity_id
_entity_poly.type
_entity_poly.pdbx_seq_one_letter_code
_entity_poly.pdbx_strand_id
1 'polypeptide(L)'
;RQRQMCIRDRANTDAKQLSLEELLYAATLTNDPAKQEVIFTKATQIYPNDYRAYNNLGKLAYQSGNLDKAESYFKKAASIKDAPEVNMNLGLIALTKGDKAAAETYLSKASGAKELNEALGNLYIAQGQYDRAVSAFGNTKSNSAALAQILAKDYNKAKNTLASVEKPDAYTEYLMAVLGARTNNSSMVTSSLKSAVAKDSSLAKKAASDLEFAKYFTNADFMSIIQ
;
A
#
# COMPACT_ATOMS: atom_id res chain seq x y z
N ARG A 1 32.21 -8.76 0.47
CA ARG A 1 31.53 -9.89 1.16
C ARG A 1 32.07 -10.11 2.57
N GLN A 2 33.38 -10.22 2.81
CA GLN A 2 33.95 -10.43 4.14
C GLN A 2 33.62 -9.29 5.14
N ARG A 3 33.70 -8.01 4.71
CA ARG A 3 33.40 -6.85 5.54
C ARG A 3 31.90 -6.80 5.94
N GLN A 4 31.02 -7.19 5.03
CA GLN A 4 29.58 -7.27 5.27
C GLN A 4 29.20 -8.38 6.26
N MET A 5 29.83 -9.54 6.15
CA MET A 5 29.68 -10.63 7.12
C MET A 5 30.15 -10.22 8.52
N CYS A 6 31.28 -9.51 8.61
CA CYS A 6 31.82 -9.02 9.88
C CYS A 6 30.86 -8.03 10.56
N ILE A 7 30.26 -7.09 9.83
CA ILE A 7 29.29 -6.13 10.39
C ILE A 7 28.04 -6.83 10.93
N ARG A 8 27.48 -7.77 10.17
CA ARG A 8 26.31 -8.54 10.59
C ARG A 8 26.60 -9.37 11.86
N ASP A 9 27.74 -10.02 11.90
CA ASP A 9 28.12 -10.86 13.05
C ASP A 9 28.37 -10.00 14.29
N ARG A 10 29.02 -8.85 14.15
CA ARG A 10 29.22 -7.87 15.22
C ARG A 10 27.91 -7.23 15.70
N ALA A 11 26.93 -7.01 14.84
CA ALA A 11 25.61 -6.53 15.25
C ALA A 11 24.89 -7.52 16.19
N ASN A 12 25.20 -8.81 16.07
CA ASN A 12 24.68 -9.85 16.97
C ASN A 12 25.49 -10.00 18.26
N THR A 13 26.80 -9.84 18.23
CA THR A 13 27.72 -10.15 19.35
C THR A 13 28.21 -8.90 20.09
N ASP A 14 28.46 -7.80 19.40
CA ASP A 14 29.08 -6.59 19.95
C ASP A 14 28.51 -5.30 19.33
N ALA A 15 27.20 -5.18 19.37
CA ALA A 15 26.47 -4.08 18.76
C ALA A 15 26.88 -2.69 19.28
N LYS A 16 27.39 -2.60 20.53
CA LYS A 16 27.80 -1.34 21.15
C LYS A 16 29.01 -0.67 20.50
N GLN A 17 29.79 -1.43 19.73
CA GLN A 17 30.95 -0.93 18.98
C GLN A 17 30.58 -0.47 17.56
N LEU A 18 29.31 -0.63 17.15
CA LEU A 18 28.84 -0.23 15.84
C LEU A 18 28.14 1.13 15.92
N SER A 19 28.36 1.96 14.90
CA SER A 19 27.56 3.16 14.69
C SER A 19 26.10 2.80 14.38
N LEU A 20 25.21 3.77 14.52
CA LEU A 20 23.81 3.56 14.14
C LEU A 20 23.67 3.17 12.65
N GLU A 21 24.41 3.83 11.78
CA GLU A 21 24.45 3.54 10.34
C GLU A 21 24.86 2.09 10.06
N GLU A 22 25.88 1.60 10.76
CA GLU A 22 26.32 0.21 10.65
C GLU A 22 25.27 -0.79 11.17
N LEU A 23 24.57 -0.47 12.27
CA LEU A 23 23.48 -1.30 12.78
C LEU A 23 22.28 -1.32 11.82
N LEU A 24 21.87 -0.17 11.29
CA LEU A 24 20.79 -0.09 10.30
C LEU A 24 21.17 -0.85 9.03
N TYR A 25 22.41 -0.73 8.58
CA TYR A 25 22.92 -1.48 7.42
C TYR A 25 22.96 -2.98 7.70
N ALA A 26 23.43 -3.41 8.88
CA ALA A 26 23.48 -4.83 9.25
C ALA A 26 22.10 -5.50 9.17
N ALA A 27 21.02 -4.77 9.54
CA ALA A 27 19.67 -5.27 9.41
C ALA A 27 19.25 -5.51 7.94
N THR A 28 19.80 -4.74 6.99
CA THR A 28 19.49 -4.94 5.55
C THR A 28 20.19 -6.17 4.95
N LEU A 29 21.18 -6.73 5.64
CA LEU A 29 21.92 -7.93 5.19
C LEU A 29 21.19 -9.24 5.48
N THR A 30 20.02 -9.19 6.09
CA THR A 30 19.15 -10.34 6.34
C THR A 30 17.73 -10.06 5.85
N ASN A 31 17.09 -11.09 5.27
CA ASN A 31 15.68 -11.05 4.91
C ASN A 31 14.78 -11.65 6.00
N ASP A 32 15.35 -12.02 7.15
CA ASP A 32 14.63 -12.59 8.29
C ASP A 32 14.11 -11.46 9.20
N PRO A 33 12.80 -11.22 9.25
CA PRO A 33 12.22 -10.14 10.06
C PRO A 33 12.56 -10.25 11.55
N ALA A 34 12.67 -11.46 12.09
CA ALA A 34 13.01 -11.67 13.49
C ALA A 34 14.45 -11.22 13.79
N LYS A 35 15.39 -11.49 12.88
CA LYS A 35 16.77 -11.01 13.00
C LYS A 35 16.87 -9.51 12.83
N GLN A 36 16.10 -8.93 11.90
CA GLN A 36 16.01 -7.47 11.73
C GLN A 36 15.48 -6.81 13.01
N GLU A 37 14.40 -7.37 13.62
CA GLU A 37 13.82 -6.84 14.86
C GLU A 37 14.85 -6.83 16.00
N VAL A 38 15.63 -7.89 16.15
CA VAL A 38 16.71 -7.96 17.16
C VAL A 38 17.72 -6.83 16.96
N ILE A 39 18.18 -6.61 15.73
CA ILE A 39 19.20 -5.57 15.42
C ILE A 39 18.60 -4.17 15.67
N PHE A 40 17.40 -3.90 15.18
CA PHE A 40 16.75 -2.59 15.39
C PHE A 40 16.45 -2.35 16.88
N THR A 41 16.07 -3.39 17.64
CA THR A 41 15.87 -3.26 19.09
C THR A 41 17.17 -2.88 19.80
N LYS A 42 18.30 -3.51 19.44
CA LYS A 42 19.63 -3.11 19.95
C LYS A 42 19.96 -1.67 19.59
N ALA A 43 19.66 -1.27 18.34
CA ALA A 43 19.88 0.10 17.89
C ALA A 43 19.07 1.12 18.72
N THR A 44 17.82 0.83 19.09
CA THR A 44 17.03 1.72 19.97
C THR A 44 17.57 1.81 21.40
N GLN A 45 18.22 0.75 21.89
CA GLN A 45 18.85 0.74 23.23
C GLN A 45 20.14 1.52 23.27
N ILE A 46 20.95 1.47 22.19
CA ILE A 46 22.24 2.14 22.10
C ILE A 46 22.07 3.60 21.69
N TYR A 47 21.11 3.88 20.79
CA TYR A 47 20.82 5.19 20.21
C TYR A 47 19.36 5.60 20.45
N PRO A 48 18.92 5.77 21.73
CA PRO A 48 17.50 5.98 22.07
C PRO A 48 16.91 7.31 21.56
N ASN A 49 17.76 8.25 21.18
CA ASN A 49 17.37 9.58 20.69
C ASN A 49 17.42 9.68 19.15
N ASP A 50 17.56 8.56 18.45
CA ASP A 50 17.45 8.52 16.98
C ASP A 50 16.16 7.82 16.56
N TYR A 51 15.39 8.47 15.71
CA TYR A 51 14.06 8.01 15.30
C TYR A 51 14.11 6.83 14.31
N ARG A 52 15.21 6.63 13.57
CA ARG A 52 15.31 5.71 12.43
C ARG A 52 15.10 4.25 12.81
N ALA A 53 15.69 3.82 13.94
CA ALA A 53 15.52 2.45 14.41
C ALA A 53 14.07 2.16 14.85
N TYR A 54 13.42 3.11 15.54
CA TYR A 54 11.99 3.01 15.88
C TYR A 54 11.11 3.00 14.63
N ASN A 55 11.42 3.83 13.63
CA ASN A 55 10.70 3.83 12.36
C ASN A 55 10.82 2.47 11.64
N ASN A 56 11.99 1.85 11.66
CA ASN A 56 12.18 0.53 11.05
C ASN A 56 11.48 -0.59 11.83
N LEU A 57 11.44 -0.54 13.17
CA LEU A 57 10.61 -1.45 13.99
C LEU A 57 9.13 -1.29 13.68
N GLY A 58 8.67 -0.05 13.48
CA GLY A 58 7.30 0.23 13.05
C GLY A 58 6.98 -0.40 11.69
N LYS A 59 7.90 -0.31 10.72
CA LYS A 59 7.73 -0.95 9.40
C LYS A 59 7.65 -2.46 9.50
N LEU A 60 8.48 -3.11 10.32
CA LEU A 60 8.42 -4.56 10.54
C LEU A 60 7.08 -4.99 11.17
N ALA A 61 6.62 -4.24 12.18
CA ALA A 61 5.33 -4.50 12.80
C ALA A 61 4.16 -4.32 11.81
N TYR A 62 4.22 -3.29 10.95
CA TYR A 62 3.24 -3.07 9.89
C TYR A 62 3.19 -4.23 8.88
N GLN A 63 4.36 -4.68 8.43
CA GLN A 63 4.48 -5.82 7.51
C GLN A 63 3.98 -7.13 8.09
N SER A 64 4.09 -7.32 9.42
CA SER A 64 3.53 -8.48 10.12
C SER A 64 2.03 -8.34 10.45
N GLY A 65 1.38 -7.25 10.03
CA GLY A 65 -0.04 -6.98 10.29
C GLY A 65 -0.35 -6.46 11.71
N ASN A 66 0.66 -6.24 12.55
CA ASN A 66 0.45 -5.71 13.90
C ASN A 66 0.40 -4.17 13.89
N LEU A 67 -0.77 -3.64 13.50
CA LEU A 67 -0.97 -2.21 13.31
C LEU A 67 -0.78 -1.39 14.60
N ASP A 68 -1.19 -1.93 15.76
CA ASP A 68 -1.07 -1.20 17.04
C ASP A 68 0.40 -1.09 17.48
N LYS A 69 1.17 -2.17 17.32
CA LYS A 69 2.62 -2.15 17.58
C LYS A 69 3.34 -1.21 16.61
N ALA A 70 2.96 -1.24 15.33
CA ALA A 70 3.50 -0.34 14.32
C ALA A 70 3.24 1.13 14.67
N GLU A 71 1.99 1.47 15.01
CA GLU A 71 1.61 2.82 15.40
C GLU A 71 2.38 3.31 16.62
N SER A 72 2.56 2.45 17.63
CA SER A 72 3.33 2.77 18.82
C SER A 72 4.78 3.14 18.49
N TYR A 73 5.44 2.33 17.64
CA TYR A 73 6.81 2.60 17.22
C TYR A 73 6.92 3.89 16.38
N PHE A 74 5.99 4.12 15.44
CA PHE A 74 6.00 5.34 14.65
C PHE A 74 5.71 6.59 15.48
N LYS A 75 4.80 6.52 16.47
CA LYS A 75 4.58 7.61 17.42
C LYS A 75 5.84 7.89 18.25
N LYS A 76 6.56 6.85 18.67
CA LYS A 76 7.85 7.02 19.34
C LYS A 76 8.87 7.68 18.44
N ALA A 77 8.96 7.25 17.18
CA ALA A 77 9.84 7.88 16.18
C ALA A 77 9.47 9.36 15.98
N ALA A 78 8.18 9.69 15.81
CA ALA A 78 7.69 11.05 15.63
C ALA A 78 7.97 11.95 16.85
N SER A 79 7.95 11.41 18.08
CA SER A 79 8.29 12.14 19.29
C SER A 79 9.77 12.55 19.37
N ILE A 80 10.63 11.84 18.63
CA ILE A 80 12.06 12.16 18.54
C ILE A 80 12.31 13.12 17.37
N LYS A 81 11.69 12.86 16.22
CA LYS A 81 11.81 13.70 15.03
C LYS A 81 10.52 13.68 14.23
N ASP A 82 9.95 14.86 13.97
CA ASP A 82 8.80 15.03 13.06
C ASP A 82 9.28 14.92 11.60
N ALA A 83 9.59 13.70 11.18
CA ALA A 83 10.16 13.42 9.87
C ALA A 83 9.05 13.05 8.86
N PRO A 84 9.14 13.51 7.59
CA PRO A 84 8.13 13.23 6.57
C PRO A 84 7.83 11.73 6.38
N GLU A 85 8.85 10.88 6.40
CA GLU A 85 8.69 9.43 6.25
C GLU A 85 7.98 8.77 7.44
N VAL A 86 8.13 9.32 8.66
CA VAL A 86 7.42 8.85 9.85
C VAL A 86 5.95 9.25 9.79
N ASN A 87 5.67 10.49 9.40
CA ASN A 87 4.31 10.98 9.19
C ASN A 87 3.61 10.22 8.07
N MET A 88 4.33 9.88 7.00
CA MET A 88 3.82 9.02 5.92
C MET A 88 3.35 7.67 6.47
N ASN A 89 4.17 7.00 7.28
CA ASN A 89 3.84 5.72 7.88
C ASN A 89 2.64 5.81 8.84
N LEU A 90 2.56 6.86 9.66
CA LEU A 90 1.40 7.12 10.53
C LEU A 90 0.13 7.38 9.72
N GLY A 91 0.24 8.11 8.62
CA GLY A 91 -0.85 8.35 7.69
C GLY A 91 -1.38 7.05 7.05
N LEU A 92 -0.48 6.16 6.64
CA LEU A 92 -0.85 4.84 6.10
C LEU A 92 -1.56 3.97 7.16
N ILE A 93 -1.11 3.98 8.41
CA ILE A 93 -1.81 3.27 9.50
C ILE A 93 -3.20 3.85 9.72
N ALA A 94 -3.33 5.16 9.76
CA ALA A 94 -4.62 5.82 9.93
C ALA A 94 -5.59 5.47 8.79
N LEU A 95 -5.11 5.44 7.53
CA LEU A 95 -5.89 4.96 6.38
C LEU A 95 -6.34 3.51 6.55
N THR A 96 -5.44 2.63 6.96
CA THR A 96 -5.74 1.20 7.16
C THR A 96 -6.77 0.99 8.28
N LYS A 97 -6.72 1.82 9.33
CA LYS A 97 -7.70 1.83 10.43
C LYS A 97 -9.02 2.55 10.08
N GLY A 98 -9.11 3.21 8.92
CA GLY A 98 -10.27 3.98 8.49
C GLY A 98 -10.39 5.36 9.14
N ASP A 99 -9.38 5.82 9.87
CA ASP A 99 -9.35 7.17 10.47
C ASP A 99 -8.87 8.20 9.45
N LYS A 100 -9.83 8.70 8.67
CA LYS A 100 -9.56 9.66 7.59
C LYS A 100 -9.02 11.00 8.11
N ALA A 101 -9.45 11.44 9.28
CA ALA A 101 -9.01 12.73 9.88
C ALA A 101 -7.55 12.65 10.34
N ALA A 102 -7.19 11.57 11.04
CA ALA A 102 -5.80 11.33 11.42
C ALA A 102 -4.91 11.15 10.18
N ALA A 103 -5.38 10.42 9.16
CA ALA A 103 -4.65 10.24 7.90
C ALA A 103 -4.35 11.58 7.23
N GLU A 104 -5.34 12.48 7.12
CA GLU A 104 -5.14 13.81 6.53
C GLU A 104 -4.13 14.64 7.32
N THR A 105 -4.20 14.59 8.66
CA THR A 105 -3.27 15.29 9.54
C THR A 105 -1.83 14.83 9.34
N TYR A 106 -1.60 13.53 9.33
CA TYR A 106 -0.25 12.98 9.17
C TYR A 106 0.28 13.16 7.73
N LEU A 107 -0.53 12.89 6.71
CA LEU A 107 -0.10 13.02 5.32
C LEU A 107 0.20 14.46 4.93
N SER A 108 -0.48 15.47 5.54
CA SER A 108 -0.15 16.89 5.32
C SER A 108 1.27 17.24 5.76
N LYS A 109 1.85 16.50 6.72
CA LYS A 109 3.22 16.68 7.22
C LYS A 109 4.25 15.83 6.47
N ALA A 110 3.82 14.95 5.59
CA ALA A 110 4.68 13.99 4.88
C ALA A 110 5.25 14.55 3.56
N SER A 111 5.28 15.88 3.38
CA SER A 111 5.79 16.50 2.15
C SER A 111 7.20 16.02 1.82
N GLY A 112 7.39 15.57 0.58
CA GLY A 112 8.65 14.98 0.11
C GLY A 112 8.83 13.50 0.44
N ALA A 113 7.92 12.87 1.19
CA ALA A 113 7.97 11.44 1.40
C ALA A 113 7.62 10.69 0.11
N LYS A 114 8.32 9.56 -0.09
CA LYS A 114 8.01 8.65 -1.18
C LYS A 114 6.58 8.11 -1.03
N GLU A 115 5.88 7.95 -2.14
CA GLU A 115 4.52 7.38 -2.19
C GLU A 115 3.42 8.27 -1.56
N LEU A 116 3.74 9.51 -1.17
CA LEU A 116 2.76 10.44 -0.60
C LEU A 116 1.55 10.65 -1.53
N ASN A 117 1.79 10.79 -2.83
CA ASN A 117 0.73 11.02 -3.81
C ASN A 117 -0.24 9.83 -3.90
N GLU A 118 0.27 8.61 -3.77
CA GLU A 118 -0.56 7.41 -3.75
C GLU A 118 -1.40 7.33 -2.48
N ALA A 119 -0.82 7.64 -1.33
CA ALA A 119 -1.55 7.68 -0.06
C ALA A 119 -2.64 8.76 -0.04
N LEU A 120 -2.35 9.95 -0.55
CA LEU A 120 -3.33 11.03 -0.70
C LEU A 120 -4.44 10.64 -1.68
N GLY A 121 -4.10 10.02 -2.80
CA GLY A 121 -5.08 9.51 -3.76
C GLY A 121 -6.05 8.52 -3.12
N ASN A 122 -5.54 7.57 -2.35
CA ASN A 122 -6.35 6.59 -1.61
C ASN A 122 -7.21 7.25 -0.52
N LEU A 123 -6.67 8.24 0.20
CA LEU A 123 -7.43 9.04 1.17
C LEU A 123 -8.62 9.74 0.49
N TYR A 124 -8.39 10.41 -0.64
CA TYR A 124 -9.44 11.13 -1.35
C TYR A 124 -10.49 10.19 -1.95
N ILE A 125 -10.11 8.99 -2.42
CA ILE A 125 -11.09 7.94 -2.79
C ILE A 125 -11.98 7.61 -1.58
N ALA A 126 -11.37 7.35 -0.41
CA ALA A 126 -12.10 7.00 0.80
C ALA A 126 -13.00 8.14 1.32
N GLN A 127 -12.69 9.39 0.98
CA GLN A 127 -13.50 10.57 1.28
C GLN A 127 -14.59 10.86 0.20
N GLY A 128 -14.60 10.12 -0.92
CA GLY A 128 -15.47 10.39 -2.06
C GLY A 128 -15.06 11.59 -2.91
N GLN A 129 -13.84 12.10 -2.74
CA GLN A 129 -13.30 13.27 -3.45
C GLN A 129 -12.51 12.82 -4.69
N TYR A 130 -13.24 12.25 -5.66
CA TYR A 130 -12.62 11.52 -6.79
C TYR A 130 -11.74 12.39 -7.69
N ASP A 131 -12.13 13.65 -7.96
CA ASP A 131 -11.31 14.56 -8.77
C ASP A 131 -9.98 14.91 -8.09
N ARG A 132 -10.00 15.08 -6.76
CA ARG A 132 -8.78 15.26 -5.97
C ARG A 132 -7.91 14.01 -5.97
N ALA A 133 -8.54 12.83 -5.91
CA ALA A 133 -7.83 11.56 -6.01
C ALA A 133 -7.11 11.44 -7.36
N VAL A 134 -7.80 11.72 -8.47
CA VAL A 134 -7.19 11.72 -9.82
C VAL A 134 -6.02 12.70 -9.89
N SER A 135 -6.17 13.89 -9.32
CA SER A 135 -5.10 14.89 -9.28
C SER A 135 -3.90 14.42 -8.47
N ALA A 136 -4.12 13.79 -7.31
CA ALA A 136 -3.07 13.27 -6.44
C ALA A 136 -2.30 12.12 -7.11
N PHE A 137 -2.99 11.18 -7.76
CA PHE A 137 -2.34 10.11 -8.51
C PHE A 137 -1.57 10.61 -9.75
N GLY A 138 -2.01 11.70 -10.36
CA GLY A 138 -1.39 12.27 -11.54
C GLY A 138 -1.29 11.26 -12.70
N ASN A 139 -0.05 10.90 -13.08
CA ASN A 139 0.23 9.93 -14.14
C ASN A 139 0.61 8.53 -13.61
N THR A 140 0.34 8.25 -12.34
CA THR A 140 0.58 6.93 -11.76
C THR A 140 -0.21 5.85 -12.49
N LYS A 141 0.45 4.74 -12.82
CA LYS A 141 -0.14 3.60 -13.54
C LYS A 141 -0.39 2.46 -12.56
N SER A 142 -1.46 2.61 -11.79
CA SER A 142 -1.86 1.65 -10.75
C SER A 142 -3.36 1.39 -10.77
N ASN A 143 -3.77 0.30 -10.16
CA ASN A 143 -5.19 -0.03 -9.98
C ASN A 143 -5.93 1.06 -9.19
N SER A 144 -5.30 1.63 -8.16
CA SER A 144 -5.89 2.71 -7.37
C SER A 144 -6.12 3.98 -8.19
N ALA A 145 -5.13 4.35 -9.03
CA ALA A 145 -5.29 5.50 -9.95
C ALA A 145 -6.43 5.28 -10.95
N ALA A 146 -6.51 4.07 -11.53
CA ALA A 146 -7.59 3.72 -12.45
C ALA A 146 -8.96 3.72 -11.76
N LEU A 147 -9.04 3.20 -10.53
CA LEU A 147 -10.27 3.26 -9.73
C LEU A 147 -10.72 4.70 -9.49
N ALA A 148 -9.82 5.60 -9.12
CA ALA A 148 -10.13 7.02 -8.96
C ALA A 148 -10.70 7.63 -10.26
N GLN A 149 -10.09 7.30 -11.40
CA GLN A 149 -10.55 7.78 -12.71
C GLN A 149 -11.93 7.20 -13.10
N ILE A 150 -12.20 5.92 -12.79
CA ILE A 150 -13.52 5.30 -13.00
C ILE A 150 -14.57 6.02 -12.16
N LEU A 151 -14.28 6.28 -10.88
CA LEU A 151 -15.18 6.95 -9.95
C LEU A 151 -15.41 8.42 -10.32
N ALA A 152 -14.39 9.09 -10.86
CA ALA A 152 -14.48 10.44 -11.44
C ALA A 152 -15.12 10.46 -12.84
N LYS A 153 -15.50 9.30 -13.38
CA LYS A 153 -16.10 9.12 -14.73
C LYS A 153 -15.17 9.46 -15.89
N ASP A 154 -13.87 9.52 -15.66
CA ASP A 154 -12.86 9.66 -16.73
C ASP A 154 -12.48 8.27 -17.31
N TYR A 155 -13.44 7.69 -18.01
CA TYR A 155 -13.35 6.29 -18.48
C TYR A 155 -12.24 6.07 -19.52
N ASN A 156 -11.95 7.05 -20.37
CA ASN A 156 -10.88 6.96 -21.36
C ASN A 156 -9.51 6.91 -20.67
N LYS A 157 -9.29 7.78 -19.68
CA LYS A 157 -8.06 7.80 -18.90
C LYS A 157 -7.91 6.50 -18.08
N ALA A 158 -8.99 6.03 -17.46
CA ALA A 158 -9.02 4.78 -16.71
C ALA A 158 -8.62 3.58 -17.57
N LYS A 159 -9.16 3.48 -18.79
CA LYS A 159 -8.80 2.43 -19.75
C LYS A 159 -7.31 2.43 -20.08
N ASN A 160 -6.76 3.61 -20.37
CA ASN A 160 -5.34 3.77 -20.68
C ASN A 160 -4.45 3.44 -19.47
N THR A 161 -4.86 3.84 -18.26
CA THR A 161 -4.14 3.55 -17.02
C THR A 161 -4.11 2.06 -16.77
N LEU A 162 -5.25 1.34 -16.84
CA LEU A 162 -5.32 -0.12 -16.65
C LEU A 162 -4.47 -0.88 -17.67
N ALA A 163 -4.50 -0.46 -18.95
CA ALA A 163 -3.69 -1.05 -20.00
C ALA A 163 -2.17 -0.81 -19.80
N SER A 164 -1.80 0.14 -18.96
CA SER A 164 -0.40 0.54 -18.71
C SER A 164 0.12 0.05 -17.36
N VAL A 165 -0.64 -0.73 -16.58
CA VAL A 165 -0.18 -1.34 -15.34
C VAL A 165 0.92 -2.35 -15.64
N GLU A 166 2.10 -2.18 -15.05
CA GLU A 166 3.28 -3.00 -15.38
C GLU A 166 3.11 -4.49 -15.01
N LYS A 167 2.39 -4.77 -13.94
CA LYS A 167 2.10 -6.13 -13.45
C LYS A 167 0.60 -6.27 -13.22
N PRO A 168 -0.19 -6.48 -14.29
CA PRO A 168 -1.63 -6.60 -14.16
C PRO A 168 -1.99 -7.89 -13.40
N ASP A 169 -2.73 -7.71 -12.33
CA ASP A 169 -3.24 -8.77 -11.46
C ASP A 169 -4.73 -9.08 -11.72
N ALA A 170 -5.32 -9.94 -10.89
CA ALA A 170 -6.74 -10.24 -10.97
C ALA A 170 -7.63 -8.99 -10.77
N TYR A 171 -7.19 -8.07 -9.90
CA TYR A 171 -7.94 -6.84 -9.63
C TYR A 171 -7.88 -5.84 -10.80
N THR A 172 -6.78 -5.79 -11.54
CA THR A 172 -6.68 -5.02 -12.79
C THR A 172 -7.77 -5.45 -13.79
N GLU A 173 -7.93 -6.76 -13.98
CA GLU A 173 -8.97 -7.32 -14.85
C GLU A 173 -10.38 -7.06 -14.30
N TYR A 174 -10.56 -7.12 -12.99
CA TYR A 174 -11.82 -6.79 -12.34
C TYR A 174 -12.22 -5.33 -12.59
N LEU A 175 -11.29 -4.39 -12.48
CA LEU A 175 -11.52 -2.98 -12.79
C LEU A 175 -11.82 -2.74 -14.27
N MET A 176 -11.23 -3.52 -15.18
CA MET A 176 -11.62 -3.51 -16.60
C MET A 176 -13.05 -3.96 -16.80
N ALA A 177 -13.51 -4.97 -16.06
CA ALA A 177 -14.90 -5.39 -16.09
C ALA A 177 -15.85 -4.32 -15.55
N VAL A 178 -15.49 -3.65 -14.45
CA VAL A 178 -16.25 -2.50 -13.90
C VAL A 178 -16.33 -1.36 -14.92
N LEU A 179 -15.21 -1.05 -15.56
CA LEU A 179 -15.18 -0.05 -16.63
C LEU A 179 -16.10 -0.43 -17.79
N GLY A 180 -16.09 -1.70 -18.19
CA GLY A 180 -17.02 -2.26 -19.18
C GLY A 180 -18.48 -2.05 -18.79
N ALA A 181 -18.83 -2.29 -17.52
CA ALA A 181 -20.19 -2.11 -17.00
C ALA A 181 -20.61 -0.63 -17.04
N ARG A 182 -19.74 0.28 -16.65
CA ARG A 182 -20.00 1.72 -16.66
C ARG A 182 -20.08 2.32 -18.06
N THR A 183 -19.43 1.70 -19.04
CA THR A 183 -19.47 2.12 -20.46
C THR A 183 -20.45 1.31 -21.31
N ASN A 184 -21.29 0.46 -20.68
CA ASN A 184 -22.26 -0.44 -21.34
C ASN A 184 -21.61 -1.39 -22.38
N ASN A 185 -20.40 -1.83 -22.14
CA ASN A 185 -19.66 -2.78 -22.99
C ASN A 185 -19.73 -4.18 -22.41
N SER A 186 -20.77 -4.94 -22.77
CA SER A 186 -21.02 -6.30 -22.25
C SER A 186 -19.89 -7.28 -22.56
N SER A 187 -19.26 -7.18 -23.74
CA SER A 187 -18.13 -8.04 -24.11
C SER A 187 -16.92 -7.79 -23.20
N MET A 188 -16.63 -6.53 -22.88
CA MET A 188 -15.57 -6.17 -21.93
C MET A 188 -15.89 -6.69 -20.52
N VAL A 189 -17.15 -6.60 -20.07
CA VAL A 189 -17.57 -7.12 -18.76
C VAL A 189 -17.28 -8.63 -18.66
N THR A 190 -17.79 -9.41 -19.59
CA THR A 190 -17.67 -10.88 -19.51
C THR A 190 -16.24 -11.37 -19.73
N SER A 191 -15.52 -10.81 -20.73
CA SER A 191 -14.14 -11.23 -20.99
C SER A 191 -13.19 -10.87 -19.85
N SER A 192 -13.28 -9.65 -19.32
CA SER A 192 -12.40 -9.21 -18.24
C SER A 192 -12.75 -9.88 -16.91
N LEU A 193 -14.04 -10.07 -16.59
CA LEU A 193 -14.44 -10.77 -15.38
C LEU A 193 -14.02 -12.24 -15.42
N LYS A 194 -14.14 -12.91 -16.56
CA LYS A 194 -13.63 -14.27 -16.73
C LYS A 194 -12.13 -14.36 -16.49
N SER A 195 -11.36 -13.42 -17.01
CA SER A 195 -9.92 -13.33 -16.76
C SER A 195 -9.61 -13.07 -15.28
N ALA A 196 -10.34 -12.16 -14.62
CA ALA A 196 -10.18 -11.88 -13.21
C ALA A 196 -10.43 -13.10 -12.33
N VAL A 197 -11.54 -13.81 -12.54
CA VAL A 197 -11.92 -15.01 -11.78
C VAL A 197 -10.96 -16.17 -12.03
N ALA A 198 -10.42 -16.30 -13.25
CA ALA A 198 -9.40 -17.30 -13.56
C ALA A 198 -8.08 -17.06 -12.79
N LYS A 199 -7.74 -15.81 -12.50
CA LYS A 199 -6.57 -15.44 -11.70
C LYS A 199 -6.84 -15.49 -10.18
N ASP A 200 -8.07 -15.15 -9.76
CA ASP A 200 -8.53 -15.17 -8.37
C ASP A 200 -10.02 -15.52 -8.31
N SER A 201 -10.32 -16.77 -7.96
CA SER A 201 -11.69 -17.28 -7.90
C SER A 201 -12.58 -16.58 -6.86
N SER A 202 -12.00 -15.92 -5.85
CA SER A 202 -12.78 -15.18 -4.85
C SER A 202 -13.52 -13.99 -5.45
N LEU A 203 -13.08 -13.49 -6.60
CA LEU A 203 -13.70 -12.36 -7.30
C LEU A 203 -15.05 -12.73 -7.93
N ALA A 204 -15.34 -14.02 -8.15
CA ALA A 204 -16.68 -14.45 -8.56
C ALA A 204 -17.72 -14.08 -7.51
N LYS A 205 -17.47 -14.41 -6.24
CA LYS A 205 -18.36 -14.07 -5.12
C LYS A 205 -18.50 -12.55 -4.94
N LYS A 206 -17.40 -11.82 -5.11
CA LYS A 206 -17.42 -10.35 -5.07
C LYS A 206 -18.31 -9.78 -6.18
N ALA A 207 -18.14 -10.23 -7.43
CA ALA A 207 -18.89 -9.77 -8.58
C ALA A 207 -20.40 -10.06 -8.44
N ALA A 208 -20.77 -11.21 -7.84
CA ALA A 208 -22.16 -11.61 -7.62
C ALA A 208 -22.95 -10.62 -6.72
N SER A 209 -22.28 -9.83 -5.91
CA SER A 209 -22.87 -8.84 -5.00
C SER A 209 -22.48 -7.39 -5.30
N ASP A 210 -21.64 -7.16 -6.29
CA ASP A 210 -21.18 -5.82 -6.66
C ASP A 210 -22.22 -5.12 -7.54
N LEU A 211 -22.78 -4.03 -7.03
CA LEU A 211 -23.80 -3.24 -7.73
C LEU A 211 -23.31 -2.61 -9.04
N GLU A 212 -22.02 -2.54 -9.27
CA GLU A 212 -21.46 -2.15 -10.57
C GLU A 212 -21.96 -3.08 -11.70
N PHE A 213 -22.23 -4.35 -11.38
CA PHE A 213 -22.72 -5.35 -12.31
C PHE A 213 -24.23 -5.58 -12.25
N ALA A 214 -25.00 -4.75 -11.55
CA ALA A 214 -26.44 -4.97 -11.36
C ALA A 214 -27.21 -5.21 -12.67
N LYS A 215 -26.83 -4.52 -13.75
CA LYS A 215 -27.45 -4.71 -15.08
C LYS A 215 -27.17 -6.10 -15.70
N TYR A 216 -26.17 -6.83 -15.20
CA TYR A 216 -25.70 -8.10 -15.74
C TYR A 216 -26.14 -9.30 -14.90
N PHE A 217 -26.79 -9.11 -13.75
CA PHE A 217 -27.23 -10.21 -12.87
C PHE A 217 -28.23 -11.18 -13.52
N THR A 218 -28.84 -10.80 -14.64
CA THR A 218 -29.71 -11.69 -15.44
C THR A 218 -29.07 -12.10 -16.76
N ASN A 219 -27.83 -11.69 -17.04
CA ASN A 219 -27.12 -12.08 -18.25
C ASN A 219 -26.51 -13.48 -18.08
N ALA A 220 -26.82 -14.39 -19.03
CA ALA A 220 -26.39 -15.80 -18.96
C ALA A 220 -24.86 -15.97 -18.92
N ASP A 221 -24.11 -15.19 -19.73
CA ASP A 221 -22.66 -15.27 -19.79
C ASP A 221 -22.03 -14.78 -18.47
N PHE A 222 -22.57 -13.69 -17.91
CA PHE A 222 -22.14 -13.17 -16.60
C PHE A 222 -22.41 -14.19 -15.50
N MET A 223 -23.61 -14.76 -15.45
CA MET A 223 -24.00 -15.76 -14.45
C MET A 223 -23.12 -17.03 -14.51
N SER A 224 -22.71 -17.44 -15.70
CA SER A 224 -21.82 -18.60 -15.85
C SER A 224 -20.39 -18.37 -15.31
N ILE A 225 -19.98 -17.11 -15.16
CA ILE A 225 -18.65 -16.75 -14.62
C ILE A 225 -18.65 -16.70 -13.09
N ILE A 226 -19.79 -16.31 -12.48
CA ILE A 226 -19.88 -16.10 -11.03
C ILE A 226 -20.41 -17.31 -10.24
N GLN A 227 -20.83 -18.39 -10.94
CA GLN A 227 -21.20 -19.66 -10.35
C GLN A 227 -19.95 -20.51 -10.03
#